data_5f2dc2690858477d69a35e1a0427efac
#
_entry.id   5f2dc2690858477d69a35e1a0427efac
#
_cell.length_a   1.000
_cell.length_b   1.000
_cell.length_c   1.000
_cell.angle_alpha   90.00
_cell.angle_beta   90.00
_cell.angle_gamma   90.00
#
_symmetry.space_group_name_H-M   'P 1'
#
loop_
_entity.id
_entity.type
_entity.pdbx_description
1 polymer ?
#
loop_
_entity_poly.entity_id
_entity_poly.type
_entity_poly.pdbx_seq_one_letter_code
_entity_poly.pdbx_strand_id
1 'polypeptide(L)'
;MTKIKIGLLISQSGPTGVWAPSCINSAILGAAEANAAGGIRGAEIDLVVRDAGWEPASAARLARDLIDVDGVSAIVAMVASNARRAISFAVAGRVPFIYTPNYERDEPEPTIAVSSTDDHLIPPMLAWIEQRFHARRFFLIGSDYRWPRRSMPMAGRMISTTGGHVVGMLARPLNAANIWDQRAIEDIRKTKPDVVLCFLVGDQGIPFYRAYGDAGLAALIPRCAIATDETVLTSLTPAAMEGLYAGACYFAASRTRPNTAFMERYWSSFGSYAPIPNFYGQSCYEGISFSLGLLQMGNTTDPQRLLHLPMNQVAYRSARFDTSMSNLARRLPVYIAEADGMSFAIIARF
;
A
#
# COMPACT_ATOMS: atom_id res chain seq x y z
N MET A 1 26.97 22.28 -3.77
CA MET A 1 26.85 21.17 -2.81
C MET A 1 26.67 19.88 -3.60
N THR A 2 27.28 18.79 -3.18
CA THR A 2 27.10 17.48 -3.81
C THR A 2 25.68 17.00 -3.52
N LYS A 3 24.97 16.46 -4.53
CA LYS A 3 23.62 15.93 -4.37
C LYS A 3 23.62 14.41 -4.50
N ILE A 4 22.84 13.74 -3.67
CA ILE A 4 22.53 12.32 -3.79
C ILE A 4 21.11 12.22 -4.34
N LYS A 5 20.96 11.62 -5.51
CA LYS A 5 19.67 11.47 -6.16
C LYS A 5 19.01 10.14 -5.80
N ILE A 6 17.75 10.21 -5.40
CA ILE A 6 16.88 9.04 -5.20
C ILE A 6 15.73 9.15 -6.19
N GLY A 7 15.52 8.12 -7.01
CA GLY A 7 14.39 8.04 -7.92
C GLY A 7 13.11 7.70 -7.16
N LEU A 8 12.02 8.44 -7.43
CA LEU A 8 10.71 8.20 -6.86
C LEU A 8 9.73 7.90 -8.00
N LEU A 9 9.40 6.62 -8.18
CA LEU A 9 8.41 6.16 -9.16
C LEU A 9 7.05 6.04 -8.48
N ILE A 10 6.12 6.94 -8.79
CA ILE A 10 4.77 6.96 -8.25
C ILE A 10 3.77 6.88 -9.39
N SER A 11 2.81 5.97 -9.31
CA SER A 11 1.66 6.00 -10.23
C SER A 11 0.78 7.20 -9.90
N GLN A 12 0.99 8.32 -10.59
CA GLN A 12 0.20 9.55 -10.42
C GLN A 12 -1.06 9.54 -11.26
N SER A 13 -1.11 8.66 -12.25
CA SER A 13 -2.23 8.43 -13.15
C SER A 13 -2.70 6.97 -13.10
N GLY A 14 -3.93 6.72 -13.57
CA GLY A 14 -4.55 5.40 -13.52
C GLY A 14 -5.14 5.03 -12.14
N PRO A 15 -5.53 3.75 -11.93
CA PRO A 15 -6.33 3.32 -10.78
C PRO A 15 -5.71 3.58 -9.39
N THR A 16 -4.40 3.72 -9.31
CA THR A 16 -3.69 4.00 -8.05
C THR A 16 -3.33 5.47 -7.86
N GLY A 17 -3.66 6.32 -8.84
CA GLY A 17 -3.34 7.76 -8.84
C GLY A 17 -3.91 8.54 -7.64
N VAL A 18 -5.02 8.09 -7.08
CA VAL A 18 -5.65 8.70 -5.90
C VAL A 18 -4.72 8.77 -4.68
N TRP A 19 -3.72 7.89 -4.60
CA TRP A 19 -2.76 7.84 -3.51
C TRP A 19 -1.51 8.70 -3.73
N ALA A 20 -1.26 9.10 -4.98
CA ALA A 20 -0.02 9.77 -5.36
C ALA A 20 0.27 11.05 -4.55
N PRO A 21 -0.69 11.95 -4.29
CA PRO A 21 -0.41 13.16 -3.53
C PRO A 21 0.12 12.89 -2.12
N SER A 22 -0.49 11.94 -1.40
CA SER A 22 -0.03 11.51 -0.07
C SER A 22 1.36 10.87 -0.13
N CYS A 23 1.63 10.04 -1.16
CA CYS A 23 2.90 9.36 -1.35
C CYS A 23 4.04 10.34 -1.64
N ILE A 24 3.81 11.31 -2.53
CA ILE A 24 4.80 12.34 -2.89
C ILE A 24 5.11 13.22 -1.70
N ASN A 25 4.11 13.75 -1.00
CA ASN A 25 4.31 14.57 0.19
C ASN A 25 5.10 13.84 1.27
N SER A 26 4.75 12.59 1.54
CA SER A 26 5.43 11.77 2.55
C SER A 26 6.89 11.46 2.18
N ALA A 27 7.17 11.23 0.89
CA ALA A 27 8.53 11.07 0.39
C ALA A 27 9.35 12.37 0.51
N ILE A 28 8.75 13.50 0.15
CA ILE A 28 9.38 14.84 0.29
C ILE A 28 9.68 15.12 1.76
N LEU A 29 8.76 14.81 2.68
CA LEU A 29 8.99 14.96 4.12
C LEU A 29 10.23 14.17 4.57
N GLY A 30 10.36 12.90 4.16
CA GLY A 30 11.49 12.06 4.52
C GLY A 30 12.83 12.62 4.02
N ALA A 31 12.87 13.12 2.79
CA ALA A 31 14.07 13.77 2.22
C ALA A 31 14.38 15.11 2.91
N ALA A 32 13.36 15.94 3.17
CA ALA A 32 13.51 17.22 3.84
C ALA A 32 14.05 17.07 5.27
N GLU A 33 13.58 16.07 6.02
CA GLU A 33 14.10 15.77 7.36
C GLU A 33 15.59 15.39 7.34
N ALA A 34 16.00 14.61 6.34
CA ALA A 34 17.41 14.27 6.17
C ALA A 34 18.26 15.51 5.83
N ASN A 35 17.76 16.35 4.94
CA ASN A 35 18.45 17.58 4.53
C ASN A 35 18.58 18.57 5.69
N ALA A 36 17.52 18.73 6.50
CA ALA A 36 17.56 19.55 7.71
C ALA A 36 18.56 19.03 8.76
N ALA A 37 18.81 17.71 8.77
CA ALA A 37 19.83 17.09 9.62
C ALA A 37 21.27 17.14 9.03
N GLY A 38 21.49 17.86 7.93
CA GLY A 38 22.78 18.01 7.26
C GLY A 38 23.01 17.04 6.09
N GLY A 39 21.99 16.35 5.64
CA GLY A 39 22.03 15.38 4.54
C GLY A 39 22.78 14.10 4.89
N ILE A 40 23.17 13.36 3.88
CA ILE A 40 24.00 12.17 4.03
C ILE A 40 25.45 12.52 3.66
N ARG A 41 26.36 12.46 4.63
CA ARG A 41 27.77 12.84 4.45
C ARG A 41 27.94 14.29 3.95
N GLY A 42 27.06 15.20 4.38
CA GLY A 42 27.06 16.59 3.93
C GLY A 42 26.51 16.81 2.51
N ALA A 43 26.02 15.76 1.86
CA ALA A 43 25.36 15.85 0.56
C ALA A 43 23.84 15.97 0.75
N GLU A 44 23.22 16.87 -0.02
CA GLU A 44 21.77 17.07 -0.05
C GLU A 44 21.09 15.90 -0.77
N ILE A 45 19.93 15.46 -0.25
CA ILE A 45 19.07 14.47 -0.91
C ILE A 45 18.17 15.18 -1.91
N ASP A 46 18.20 14.71 -3.14
CA ASP A 46 17.41 15.21 -4.27
C ASP A 46 16.49 14.11 -4.79
N LEU A 47 15.17 14.34 -4.76
CA LEU A 47 14.18 13.36 -5.24
C LEU A 47 13.87 13.61 -6.70
N VAL A 48 14.15 12.62 -7.54
CA VAL A 48 13.79 12.62 -8.96
C VAL A 48 12.45 11.90 -9.13
N VAL A 49 11.35 12.68 -9.16
CA VAL A 49 9.99 12.13 -9.25
C VAL A 49 9.61 11.86 -10.70
N ARG A 50 9.03 10.68 -10.96
CA ARG A 50 8.47 10.28 -12.27
C ARG A 50 7.09 9.67 -12.09
N ASP A 51 6.14 10.01 -12.98
CA ASP A 51 4.84 9.35 -13.05
C ASP A 51 5.00 7.99 -13.74
N ALA A 52 4.93 6.92 -12.97
CA ALA A 52 5.00 5.57 -13.48
C ALA A 52 3.76 5.17 -14.31
N GLY A 53 2.65 5.89 -14.15
CA GLY A 53 1.37 5.54 -14.76
C GLY A 53 0.88 4.15 -14.33
N TRP A 54 0.13 3.52 -15.24
CA TRP A 54 -0.40 2.17 -15.02
C TRP A 54 0.32 1.09 -15.88
N GLU A 55 0.88 1.48 -17.01
CA GLU A 55 1.44 0.56 -18.00
C GLU A 55 2.83 0.04 -17.59
N PRO A 56 3.01 -1.30 -17.46
CA PRO A 56 4.27 -1.88 -16.99
C PRO A 56 5.48 -1.50 -17.86
N ALA A 57 5.31 -1.44 -19.18
CA ALA A 57 6.40 -1.11 -20.11
C ALA A 57 6.88 0.34 -19.94
N SER A 58 5.96 1.28 -19.68
CA SER A 58 6.29 2.68 -19.42
C SER A 58 7.03 2.83 -18.08
N ALA A 59 6.54 2.19 -17.03
CA ALA A 59 7.19 2.21 -15.72
C ALA A 59 8.61 1.62 -15.77
N ALA A 60 8.80 0.51 -16.51
CA ALA A 60 10.11 -0.11 -16.72
C ALA A 60 11.08 0.80 -17.49
N ARG A 61 10.60 1.52 -18.52
CA ARG A 61 11.41 2.51 -19.24
C ARG A 61 11.86 3.64 -18.31
N LEU A 62 10.94 4.22 -17.55
CA LEU A 62 11.24 5.29 -16.62
C LEU A 62 12.22 4.86 -15.51
N ALA A 63 12.16 3.60 -15.06
CA ALA A 63 13.15 3.06 -14.13
C ALA A 63 14.57 3.02 -14.74
N ARG A 64 14.69 2.66 -16.03
CA ARG A 64 15.97 2.75 -16.73
C ARG A 64 16.43 4.20 -16.88
N ASP A 65 15.55 5.12 -17.25
CA ASP A 65 15.88 6.54 -17.42
C ASP A 65 16.39 7.15 -16.09
N LEU A 66 15.78 6.79 -14.95
CA LEU A 66 16.26 7.19 -13.62
C LEU A 66 17.71 6.74 -13.36
N ILE A 67 18.08 5.55 -13.83
CA ILE A 67 19.45 5.01 -13.66
C ILE A 67 20.38 5.62 -14.68
N ASP A 68 20.04 5.57 -15.96
CA ASP A 68 20.95 5.84 -17.08
C ASP A 68 21.10 7.34 -17.38
N VAL A 69 20.06 8.12 -17.13
CA VAL A 69 20.03 9.57 -17.42
C VAL A 69 20.16 10.39 -16.13
N ASP A 70 19.35 10.07 -15.12
CA ASP A 70 19.33 10.85 -13.88
C ASP A 70 20.46 10.46 -12.91
N GLY A 71 20.98 9.22 -12.98
CA GLY A 71 22.09 8.72 -12.16
C GLY A 71 21.70 8.52 -10.69
N VAL A 72 20.52 7.97 -10.42
CA VAL A 72 20.03 7.77 -9.06
C VAL A 72 20.76 6.65 -8.33
N SER A 73 20.98 6.80 -7.02
CA SER A 73 21.62 5.80 -6.16
C SER A 73 20.67 4.70 -5.68
N ALA A 74 19.37 4.94 -5.72
CA ALA A 74 18.32 3.99 -5.37
C ALA A 74 17.00 4.41 -6.03
N ILE A 75 16.05 3.46 -6.18
CA ILE A 75 14.68 3.74 -6.64
C ILE A 75 13.71 3.32 -5.56
N VAL A 76 12.82 4.23 -5.16
CA VAL A 76 11.65 3.97 -4.31
C VAL A 76 10.40 4.03 -5.18
N ALA A 77 9.54 3.01 -5.09
CA ALA A 77 8.35 2.95 -5.94
C ALA A 77 7.06 2.61 -5.20
N MET A 78 6.01 3.41 -5.48
CA MET A 78 4.62 3.08 -5.19
C MET A 78 3.88 2.90 -6.51
N VAL A 79 3.81 1.66 -6.94
CA VAL A 79 3.21 1.23 -8.21
C VAL A 79 2.45 -0.09 -8.00
N ALA A 80 1.54 -0.42 -8.91
CA ALA A 80 0.86 -1.71 -8.87
C ALA A 80 1.79 -2.90 -9.15
N SER A 81 1.40 -4.10 -8.73
CA SER A 81 2.19 -5.34 -8.85
C SER A 81 2.61 -5.70 -10.29
N ASN A 82 1.79 -5.38 -11.29
CA ASN A 82 2.14 -5.57 -12.70
C ASN A 82 3.35 -4.70 -13.11
N ALA A 83 3.39 -3.44 -12.66
CA ALA A 83 4.51 -2.54 -12.92
C ALA A 83 5.74 -2.90 -12.06
N ARG A 84 5.56 -3.32 -10.78
CA ARG A 84 6.65 -3.75 -9.90
C ARG A 84 7.57 -4.76 -10.58
N ARG A 85 7.00 -5.83 -11.13
CA ARG A 85 7.77 -6.88 -11.80
C ARG A 85 8.54 -6.36 -13.01
N ALA A 86 7.89 -5.53 -13.85
CA ALA A 86 8.54 -4.94 -15.01
C ALA A 86 9.70 -4.01 -14.64
N ILE A 87 9.53 -3.22 -13.56
CA ILE A 87 10.59 -2.37 -13.00
C ILE A 87 11.73 -3.23 -12.46
N SER A 88 11.44 -4.27 -11.68
CA SER A 88 12.46 -5.16 -11.11
C SER A 88 13.37 -5.77 -12.19
N PHE A 89 12.77 -6.25 -13.30
CA PHE A 89 13.52 -6.74 -14.45
C PHE A 89 14.32 -5.63 -15.15
N ALA A 90 13.76 -4.43 -15.27
CA ALA A 90 14.43 -3.30 -15.91
C ALA A 90 15.62 -2.76 -15.10
N VAL A 91 15.47 -2.74 -13.78
CA VAL A 91 16.53 -2.37 -12.83
C VAL A 91 17.63 -3.42 -12.81
N ALA A 92 17.29 -4.71 -12.90
CA ALA A 92 18.22 -5.84 -13.01
C ALA A 92 19.36 -5.82 -11.97
N GLY A 93 19.09 -5.39 -10.75
CA GLY A 93 20.08 -5.29 -9.69
C GLY A 93 21.16 -4.21 -9.91
N ARG A 94 20.92 -3.22 -10.76
CA ARG A 94 21.87 -2.11 -10.98
C ARG A 94 21.87 -1.08 -9.85
N VAL A 95 20.71 -0.89 -9.22
CA VAL A 95 20.52 -0.04 -8.03
C VAL A 95 19.58 -0.74 -7.04
N PRO A 96 19.59 -0.42 -5.74
CA PRO A 96 18.56 -0.85 -4.81
C PRO A 96 17.17 -0.41 -5.29
N PHE A 97 16.25 -1.37 -5.43
CA PHE A 97 14.86 -1.14 -5.78
C PHE A 97 13.96 -1.41 -4.58
N ILE A 98 13.41 -0.35 -3.99
CA ILE A 98 12.59 -0.36 -2.79
C ILE A 98 11.12 -0.24 -3.20
N TYR A 99 10.32 -1.26 -2.88
CA TYR A 99 8.89 -1.33 -3.15
C TYR A 99 8.08 -1.06 -1.89
N THR A 100 7.13 -0.13 -1.95
CA THR A 100 6.45 0.38 -0.76
C THR A 100 5.04 -0.15 -0.53
N PRO A 101 4.22 -0.57 -1.54
CA PRO A 101 2.91 -1.16 -1.31
C PRO A 101 2.96 -2.55 -0.68
N ASN A 102 1.82 -3.00 -0.14
CA ASN A 102 1.58 -4.41 0.12
C ASN A 102 1.50 -5.20 -1.20
N TYR A 103 1.83 -6.50 -1.18
CA TYR A 103 1.88 -7.28 -2.41
C TYR A 103 1.67 -8.78 -2.20
N GLU A 104 1.32 -9.45 -3.29
CA GLU A 104 1.37 -10.91 -3.40
C GLU A 104 2.83 -11.40 -3.40
N ARG A 105 3.16 -12.36 -2.57
CA ARG A 105 4.49 -12.95 -2.52
C ARG A 105 4.47 -14.27 -3.28
N ASP A 106 4.64 -14.23 -4.59
CA ASP A 106 4.52 -15.42 -5.43
C ASP A 106 5.84 -15.91 -6.06
N GLU A 107 6.81 -15.03 -6.33
CA GLU A 107 8.08 -15.40 -6.94
C GLU A 107 9.23 -14.54 -6.35
N PRO A 108 10.44 -15.10 -6.21
CA PRO A 108 11.61 -14.31 -5.84
C PRO A 108 11.90 -13.24 -6.90
N GLU A 109 12.02 -12.00 -6.48
CA GLU A 109 12.43 -10.87 -7.31
C GLU A 109 13.50 -10.06 -6.58
N PRO A 110 14.47 -9.44 -7.28
CA PRO A 110 15.47 -8.57 -6.67
C PRO A 110 14.82 -7.22 -6.25
N THR A 111 13.83 -7.29 -5.35
CA THR A 111 13.04 -6.16 -4.85
C THR A 111 13.13 -6.13 -3.34
N ILE A 112 13.42 -4.97 -2.78
CA ILE A 112 13.41 -4.74 -1.32
C ILE A 112 12.02 -4.23 -0.95
N ALA A 113 11.22 -5.03 -0.26
CA ALA A 113 9.89 -4.62 0.18
C ALA A 113 9.94 -4.09 1.61
N VAL A 114 9.44 -2.87 1.82
CA VAL A 114 9.30 -2.25 3.14
C VAL A 114 7.90 -2.41 3.72
N SER A 115 7.00 -3.06 2.99
CA SER A 115 5.61 -3.28 3.37
C SER A 115 5.29 -4.77 3.53
N SER A 116 4.03 -5.05 3.89
CA SER A 116 3.53 -6.39 4.16
C SER A 116 3.19 -7.17 2.90
N THR A 117 3.14 -8.47 3.06
CA THR A 117 2.62 -9.40 2.04
C THR A 117 1.21 -9.87 2.42
N ASP A 118 0.48 -10.41 1.45
CA ASP A 118 -0.89 -10.86 1.69
C ASP A 118 -0.95 -12.09 2.61
N ASP A 119 0.07 -12.96 2.60
CA ASP A 119 0.22 -14.05 3.56
C ASP A 119 0.44 -13.56 5.01
N HIS A 120 0.80 -12.29 5.18
CA HIS A 120 0.87 -11.63 6.48
C HIS A 120 -0.46 -10.92 6.87
N LEU A 121 -1.16 -10.31 5.90
CA LEU A 121 -2.37 -9.52 6.13
C LEU A 121 -3.65 -10.35 6.21
N ILE A 122 -3.81 -11.35 5.32
CA ILE A 122 -5.06 -12.08 5.16
C ILE A 122 -5.39 -12.98 6.37
N PRO A 123 -4.46 -13.77 6.94
CA PRO A 123 -4.80 -14.66 8.05
C PRO A 123 -5.36 -13.95 9.29
N PRO A 124 -4.76 -12.85 9.80
CA PRO A 124 -5.35 -12.11 10.91
C PRO A 124 -6.74 -11.54 10.60
N MET A 125 -6.96 -11.07 9.36
CA MET A 125 -8.27 -10.58 8.94
C MET A 125 -9.31 -11.71 8.92
N LEU A 126 -8.98 -12.88 8.39
CA LEU A 126 -9.89 -14.04 8.38
C LEU A 126 -10.22 -14.51 9.80
N ALA A 127 -9.24 -14.58 10.69
CA ALA A 127 -9.43 -14.92 12.09
C ALA A 127 -10.37 -13.92 12.80
N TRP A 128 -10.18 -12.63 12.55
CA TRP A 128 -11.06 -11.59 13.08
C TRP A 128 -12.49 -11.69 12.51
N ILE A 129 -12.65 -11.93 11.21
CA ILE A 129 -13.95 -12.11 10.55
C ILE A 129 -14.70 -13.31 11.17
N GLU A 130 -14.01 -14.42 11.36
CA GLU A 130 -14.61 -15.61 12.00
C GLU A 130 -15.06 -15.30 13.44
N GLN A 131 -14.22 -14.66 14.23
CA GLN A 131 -14.53 -14.30 15.61
C GLN A 131 -15.69 -13.29 15.71
N ARG A 132 -15.72 -12.31 14.81
CA ARG A 132 -16.68 -11.19 14.88
C ARG A 132 -18.04 -11.49 14.27
N PHE A 133 -18.07 -12.26 13.18
CA PHE A 133 -19.28 -12.50 12.38
C PHE A 133 -19.67 -13.98 12.32
N HIS A 134 -18.85 -14.90 12.83
CA HIS A 134 -19.02 -16.35 12.67
C HIS A 134 -19.19 -16.76 11.20
N ALA A 135 -18.53 -16.01 10.31
CA ALA A 135 -18.69 -16.14 8.87
C ALA A 135 -18.15 -17.47 8.35
N ARG A 136 -18.95 -18.15 7.51
CA ARG A 136 -18.58 -19.38 6.80
C ARG A 136 -18.69 -19.24 5.29
N ARG A 137 -19.50 -18.31 4.82
CA ARG A 137 -19.81 -18.08 3.41
C ARG A 137 -19.18 -16.76 2.96
N PHE A 138 -18.18 -16.85 2.10
CA PHE A 138 -17.39 -15.71 1.64
C PHE A 138 -17.67 -15.43 0.16
N PHE A 139 -17.92 -14.18 -0.17
CA PHE A 139 -17.87 -13.71 -1.55
C PHE A 139 -16.59 -12.88 -1.74
N LEU A 140 -15.79 -13.21 -2.77
CA LEU A 140 -14.55 -12.49 -3.06
C LEU A 140 -14.75 -11.60 -4.28
N ILE A 141 -14.39 -10.32 -4.17
CA ILE A 141 -14.37 -9.39 -5.29
C ILE A 141 -13.02 -8.67 -5.38
N GLY A 142 -12.47 -8.54 -6.57
CA GLY A 142 -11.20 -7.86 -6.79
C GLY A 142 -11.09 -7.18 -8.14
N SER A 143 -10.18 -6.23 -8.26
CA SER A 143 -9.81 -5.63 -9.54
C SER A 143 -9.07 -6.65 -10.41
N ASP A 144 -9.33 -6.64 -11.72
CA ASP A 144 -8.81 -7.65 -12.63
C ASP A 144 -7.38 -7.33 -13.10
N TYR A 145 -6.40 -7.48 -12.22
CA TYR A 145 -4.98 -7.40 -12.53
C TYR A 145 -4.17 -8.37 -11.65
N ARG A 146 -2.82 -8.34 -11.73
CA ARG A 146 -1.94 -9.34 -11.11
C ARG A 146 -2.22 -9.59 -9.64
N TRP A 147 -2.27 -8.53 -8.80
CA TRP A 147 -2.41 -8.70 -7.34
C TRP A 147 -3.71 -9.47 -6.95
N PRO A 148 -4.94 -9.04 -7.29
CA PRO A 148 -6.13 -9.79 -6.90
C PRO A 148 -6.22 -11.17 -7.55
N ARG A 149 -5.71 -11.33 -8.77
CA ARG A 149 -5.65 -12.65 -9.45
C ARG A 149 -4.82 -13.67 -8.68
N ARG A 150 -3.87 -13.24 -7.85
CA ARG A 150 -3.05 -14.10 -6.99
C ARG A 150 -3.63 -14.19 -5.58
N SER A 151 -4.05 -13.07 -5.02
CA SER A 151 -4.48 -12.96 -3.62
C SER A 151 -5.86 -13.57 -3.36
N MET A 152 -6.83 -13.41 -4.27
CA MET A 152 -8.16 -14.01 -4.09
C MET A 152 -8.12 -15.55 -4.05
N PRO A 153 -7.45 -16.26 -4.97
CA PRO A 153 -7.32 -17.72 -4.84
C PRO A 153 -6.56 -18.16 -3.59
N MET A 154 -5.55 -17.38 -3.15
CA MET A 154 -4.83 -17.64 -1.91
C MET A 154 -5.78 -17.49 -0.69
N ALA A 155 -6.55 -16.41 -0.62
CA ALA A 155 -7.55 -16.20 0.41
C ALA A 155 -8.60 -17.33 0.41
N GLY A 156 -9.05 -17.77 -0.76
CA GLY A 156 -9.98 -18.89 -0.91
C GLY A 156 -9.45 -20.20 -0.32
N ARG A 157 -8.18 -20.51 -0.54
CA ARG A 157 -7.53 -21.66 0.11
C ARG A 157 -7.48 -21.52 1.64
N MET A 158 -7.10 -20.34 2.15
CA MET A 158 -7.06 -20.06 3.59
C MET A 158 -8.46 -20.18 4.21
N ILE A 159 -9.50 -19.63 3.57
CA ILE A 159 -10.90 -19.79 3.99
C ILE A 159 -11.29 -21.28 4.11
N SER A 160 -10.92 -22.08 3.11
CA SER A 160 -11.24 -23.51 3.12
C SER A 160 -10.56 -24.26 4.26
N THR A 161 -9.34 -23.89 4.66
CA THR A 161 -8.64 -24.53 5.79
C THR A 161 -9.26 -24.24 7.14
N THR A 162 -10.05 -23.15 7.27
CA THR A 162 -10.80 -22.81 8.48
C THR A 162 -12.26 -23.28 8.46
N GLY A 163 -12.64 -24.10 7.48
CA GLY A 163 -14.01 -24.62 7.33
C GLY A 163 -15.00 -23.63 6.71
N GLY A 164 -14.50 -22.53 6.13
CA GLY A 164 -15.30 -21.60 5.34
C GLY A 164 -15.43 -22.03 3.87
N HIS A 165 -16.34 -21.39 3.15
CA HIS A 165 -16.63 -21.67 1.74
C HIS A 165 -16.69 -20.40 0.93
N VAL A 166 -16.00 -20.35 -0.22
CA VAL A 166 -16.15 -19.28 -1.20
C VAL A 166 -17.39 -19.56 -2.04
N VAL A 167 -18.45 -18.76 -1.82
CA VAL A 167 -19.75 -18.90 -2.51
C VAL A 167 -19.84 -18.09 -3.80
N GLY A 168 -18.87 -17.23 -4.07
CA GLY A 168 -18.72 -16.49 -5.31
C GLY A 168 -17.37 -15.79 -5.37
N MET A 169 -16.84 -15.64 -6.59
CA MET A 169 -15.59 -14.92 -6.86
C MET A 169 -15.74 -14.13 -8.15
N LEU A 170 -15.52 -12.84 -8.10
CA LEU A 170 -15.66 -11.93 -9.25
C LEU A 170 -14.43 -11.06 -9.40
N ALA A 171 -13.79 -11.14 -10.58
CA ALA A 171 -12.77 -10.18 -11.00
C ALA A 171 -13.44 -9.03 -11.77
N ARG A 172 -13.36 -7.82 -11.26
CA ARG A 172 -13.91 -6.60 -11.87
C ARG A 172 -12.87 -6.00 -12.80
N PRO A 173 -13.15 -5.89 -14.11
CA PRO A 173 -12.21 -5.26 -15.05
C PRO A 173 -11.86 -3.84 -14.59
N LEU A 174 -10.61 -3.45 -14.78
CA LEU A 174 -10.17 -2.07 -14.66
C LEU A 174 -10.96 -1.24 -15.66
N ASN A 175 -11.27 -0.07 -15.56
CA ASN A 175 -12.09 0.75 -16.48
C ASN A 175 -13.50 0.19 -16.75
N ALA A 176 -14.01 -0.65 -15.85
CA ALA A 176 -15.36 -1.21 -15.98
C ALA A 176 -16.42 -0.10 -15.75
N ALA A 177 -17.44 -0.10 -16.59
CA ALA A 177 -18.66 0.69 -16.37
C ALA A 177 -19.46 0.09 -15.19
N ASN A 178 -20.43 0.84 -14.66
CA ASN A 178 -21.29 0.47 -13.53
C ASN A 178 -22.01 -0.89 -13.65
N ILE A 179 -22.10 -1.45 -14.86
CA ILE A 179 -22.69 -2.78 -15.10
C ILE A 179 -21.99 -3.89 -14.32
N TRP A 180 -20.68 -3.78 -14.10
CA TRP A 180 -19.94 -4.76 -13.30
C TRP A 180 -20.25 -4.65 -11.81
N ASP A 181 -20.54 -3.45 -11.33
CA ASP A 181 -20.94 -3.22 -9.94
C ASP A 181 -22.35 -3.77 -9.71
N GLN A 182 -23.29 -3.54 -10.64
CA GLN A 182 -24.65 -4.13 -10.61
C GLN A 182 -24.58 -5.65 -10.64
N ARG A 183 -23.76 -6.24 -11.50
CA ARG A 183 -23.57 -7.70 -11.54
C ARG A 183 -23.05 -8.23 -10.21
N ALA A 184 -22.06 -7.58 -9.61
CA ALA A 184 -21.55 -7.98 -8.29
C ALA A 184 -22.65 -7.93 -7.22
N ILE A 185 -23.47 -6.88 -7.21
CA ILE A 185 -24.61 -6.73 -6.31
C ILE A 185 -25.63 -7.89 -6.47
N GLU A 186 -25.97 -8.21 -7.72
CA GLU A 186 -26.88 -9.31 -8.02
C GLU A 186 -26.32 -10.67 -7.58
N ASP A 187 -25.05 -10.93 -7.86
CA ASP A 187 -24.39 -12.20 -7.50
C ASP A 187 -24.28 -12.34 -5.97
N ILE A 188 -23.98 -11.26 -5.25
CA ILE A 188 -23.96 -11.23 -3.78
C ILE A 188 -25.36 -11.51 -3.21
N ARG A 189 -26.42 -10.89 -3.77
CA ARG A 189 -27.81 -11.16 -3.34
C ARG A 189 -28.21 -12.61 -3.55
N LYS A 190 -27.82 -13.21 -4.68
CA LYS A 190 -28.12 -14.62 -5.02
C LYS A 190 -27.38 -15.59 -4.12
N THR A 191 -26.10 -15.34 -3.86
CA THR A 191 -25.23 -16.25 -3.13
C THR A 191 -25.34 -16.09 -1.62
N LYS A 192 -25.88 -14.98 -1.11
CA LYS A 192 -26.10 -14.69 0.32
C LYS A 192 -24.86 -15.03 1.17
N PRO A 193 -23.73 -14.37 0.96
CA PRO A 193 -22.54 -14.58 1.77
C PRO A 193 -22.72 -13.97 3.17
N ASP A 194 -21.97 -14.45 4.15
CA ASP A 194 -21.88 -13.83 5.47
C ASP A 194 -20.98 -12.58 5.45
N VAL A 195 -20.01 -12.53 4.52
CA VAL A 195 -19.06 -11.42 4.36
C VAL A 195 -18.58 -11.32 2.90
N VAL A 196 -18.32 -10.10 2.46
CA VAL A 196 -17.63 -9.83 1.17
C VAL A 196 -16.20 -9.44 1.46
N LEU A 197 -15.24 -10.18 0.91
CA LEU A 197 -13.81 -9.89 1.00
C LEU A 197 -13.35 -9.16 -0.26
N CYS A 198 -12.85 -7.91 -0.09
CA CYS A 198 -12.59 -6.99 -1.19
C CYS A 198 -11.08 -6.82 -1.44
N PHE A 199 -10.67 -7.06 -2.69
CA PHE A 199 -9.34 -6.83 -3.24
C PHE A 199 -9.40 -5.77 -4.36
N LEU A 200 -10.08 -4.66 -4.09
CA LEU A 200 -10.27 -3.56 -5.03
C LEU A 200 -9.18 -2.51 -4.83
N VAL A 201 -8.62 -2.00 -5.94
CA VAL A 201 -7.47 -1.10 -5.91
C VAL A 201 -7.90 0.36 -6.13
N GLY A 202 -7.45 1.25 -5.27
CA GLY A 202 -7.57 2.68 -5.43
C GLY A 202 -8.99 3.17 -5.75
N ASP A 203 -9.10 3.98 -6.79
CA ASP A 203 -10.37 4.55 -7.23
C ASP A 203 -11.36 3.51 -7.77
N GLN A 204 -10.86 2.33 -8.17
CA GLN A 204 -11.71 1.27 -8.74
C GLN A 204 -12.68 0.65 -7.71
N GLY A 205 -12.41 0.78 -6.42
CA GLY A 205 -13.30 0.33 -5.34
C GLY A 205 -14.48 1.27 -5.11
N ILE A 206 -14.34 2.56 -5.40
CA ILE A 206 -15.33 3.59 -5.06
C ILE A 206 -16.72 3.33 -5.68
N PRO A 207 -16.84 3.04 -6.99
CA PRO A 207 -18.14 2.74 -7.59
C PRO A 207 -18.82 1.51 -6.98
N PHE A 208 -18.04 0.45 -6.70
CA PHE A 208 -18.58 -0.76 -6.06
C PHE A 208 -19.11 -0.45 -4.66
N TYR A 209 -18.34 0.25 -3.81
CA TYR A 209 -18.77 0.59 -2.45
C TYR A 209 -20.02 1.46 -2.44
N ARG A 210 -20.12 2.42 -3.35
CA ARG A 210 -21.33 3.24 -3.54
C ARG A 210 -22.53 2.42 -3.96
N ALA A 211 -22.39 1.60 -5.02
CA ALA A 211 -23.47 0.73 -5.49
C ALA A 211 -23.92 -0.26 -4.39
N TYR A 212 -22.99 -0.72 -3.56
CA TYR A 212 -23.28 -1.61 -2.43
C TYR A 212 -24.11 -0.91 -1.35
N GLY A 213 -23.78 0.33 -1.02
CA GLY A 213 -24.57 1.17 -0.11
C GLY A 213 -25.96 1.49 -0.67
N ASP A 214 -26.02 1.95 -1.92
CA ASP A 214 -27.28 2.29 -2.61
C ASP A 214 -28.22 1.09 -2.74
N ALA A 215 -27.67 -0.11 -2.83
CA ALA A 215 -28.42 -1.35 -2.85
C ALA A 215 -28.94 -1.81 -1.46
N GLY A 216 -28.59 -1.09 -0.38
CA GLY A 216 -28.95 -1.44 0.99
C GLY A 216 -28.26 -2.69 1.54
N LEU A 217 -27.20 -3.20 0.85
CA LEU A 217 -26.46 -4.38 1.29
C LEU A 217 -25.50 -4.07 2.44
N ALA A 218 -25.07 -2.83 2.58
CA ALA A 218 -24.10 -2.39 3.56
C ALA A 218 -24.53 -2.67 5.01
N ALA A 219 -25.80 -2.44 5.32
CA ALA A 219 -26.40 -2.75 6.62
C ALA A 219 -26.60 -4.27 6.90
N LEU A 220 -26.53 -5.11 5.86
CA LEU A 220 -26.86 -6.54 5.95
C LEU A 220 -25.65 -7.45 5.90
N ILE A 221 -24.67 -7.13 5.07
CA ILE A 221 -23.51 -7.98 4.81
C ILE A 221 -22.24 -7.13 4.91
N PRO A 222 -21.37 -7.38 5.90
CA PRO A 222 -20.14 -6.61 6.06
C PRO A 222 -19.16 -6.83 4.90
N ARG A 223 -18.36 -5.81 4.63
CA ARG A 223 -17.25 -5.86 3.67
C ARG A 223 -15.94 -5.70 4.41
N CYS A 224 -15.02 -6.62 4.14
CA CYS A 224 -13.66 -6.58 4.67
C CYS A 224 -12.69 -6.35 3.50
N ALA A 225 -11.95 -5.26 3.51
CA ALA A 225 -11.14 -4.82 2.40
C ALA A 225 -9.64 -4.87 2.72
N ILE A 226 -8.85 -5.23 1.72
CA ILE A 226 -7.41 -5.03 1.68
C ILE A 226 -7.14 -3.98 0.61
N ALA A 227 -6.25 -3.01 0.86
CA ALA A 227 -5.99 -1.86 0.00
C ALA A 227 -7.12 -0.81 -0.07
N THR A 228 -7.94 -0.71 0.97
CA THR A 228 -8.87 0.41 1.17
C THR A 228 -8.39 1.24 2.36
N ASP A 229 -8.27 2.54 2.16
CA ASP A 229 -7.70 3.48 3.11
C ASP A 229 -8.52 4.78 3.21
N GLU A 230 -8.03 5.73 3.99
CA GLU A 230 -8.68 7.02 4.25
C GLU A 230 -8.96 7.79 2.96
N THR A 231 -8.10 7.67 1.93
CA THR A 231 -8.32 8.37 0.64
C THR A 231 -9.57 7.86 -0.07
N VAL A 232 -9.82 6.56 -0.03
CA VAL A 232 -11.03 5.95 -0.60
C VAL A 232 -12.28 6.44 0.15
N LEU A 233 -12.22 6.51 1.50
CA LEU A 233 -13.34 6.95 2.33
C LEU A 233 -13.83 8.36 1.98
N THR A 234 -12.92 9.28 1.64
CA THR A 234 -13.29 10.66 1.27
C THR A 234 -14.27 10.75 0.08
N SER A 235 -14.34 9.67 -0.70
CA SER A 235 -15.23 9.58 -1.86
C SER A 235 -16.49 8.74 -1.61
N LEU A 236 -16.71 8.24 -0.39
CA LEU A 236 -17.85 7.40 -0.06
C LEU A 236 -18.95 8.19 0.67
N THR A 237 -20.19 7.73 0.53
CA THR A 237 -21.33 8.19 1.32
C THR A 237 -21.40 7.44 2.65
N PRO A 238 -22.09 7.99 3.68
CA PRO A 238 -22.28 7.26 4.94
C PRO A 238 -22.87 5.84 4.73
N ALA A 239 -23.86 5.71 3.83
CA ALA A 239 -24.45 4.41 3.49
C ALA A 239 -23.43 3.45 2.83
N ALA A 240 -22.48 3.97 2.06
CA ALA A 240 -21.42 3.15 1.47
C ALA A 240 -20.33 2.76 2.48
N MET A 241 -20.19 3.48 3.60
CA MET A 241 -19.23 3.19 4.65
C MET A 241 -19.75 2.22 5.72
N GLU A 242 -21.06 2.13 5.92
CA GLU A 242 -21.68 1.23 6.90
C GLU A 242 -21.20 -0.22 6.71
N GLY A 243 -20.69 -0.86 7.76
CA GLY A 243 -20.16 -2.23 7.71
C GLY A 243 -18.94 -2.42 6.80
N LEU A 244 -18.17 -1.36 6.54
CA LEU A 244 -16.90 -1.43 5.81
C LEU A 244 -15.74 -1.50 6.80
N TYR A 245 -14.98 -2.58 6.73
CA TYR A 245 -13.78 -2.83 7.52
C TYR A 245 -12.56 -2.92 6.60
N ALA A 246 -11.42 -2.49 7.09
CA ALA A 246 -10.16 -2.61 6.36
C ALA A 246 -9.07 -3.26 7.20
N GLY A 247 -8.20 -4.05 6.56
CA GLY A 247 -7.00 -4.63 7.15
C GLY A 247 -5.74 -4.03 6.54
N ALA A 248 -4.87 -3.47 7.37
CA ALA A 248 -3.61 -2.88 6.92
C ALA A 248 -2.56 -2.87 8.03
N CYS A 249 -1.31 -2.62 7.65
CA CYS A 249 -0.21 -2.45 8.61
C CYS A 249 -0.07 -1.01 9.13
N TYR A 250 -0.93 -0.12 8.71
CA TYR A 250 -0.97 1.27 9.14
C TYR A 250 -2.32 1.90 8.84
N PHE A 251 -2.79 2.72 9.77
CA PHE A 251 -3.86 3.71 9.59
C PHE A 251 -3.40 5.03 10.20
N ALA A 252 -3.80 6.14 9.61
CA ALA A 252 -3.48 7.49 10.12
C ALA A 252 -3.93 7.69 11.56
N ALA A 253 -5.01 7.03 11.97
CA ALA A 253 -5.56 7.02 13.33
C ALA A 253 -4.71 6.23 14.35
N SER A 254 -3.59 5.61 13.97
CA SER A 254 -2.72 4.88 14.89
C SER A 254 -2.19 5.79 16.01
N ARG A 255 -2.35 5.37 17.27
CA ARG A 255 -1.98 6.16 18.46
C ARG A 255 -0.58 5.83 18.99
N THR A 256 0.38 5.59 18.12
CA THR A 256 1.78 5.44 18.51
C THR A 256 2.48 6.81 18.59
N ARG A 257 3.45 6.96 19.50
CA ARG A 257 4.24 8.21 19.56
C ARG A 257 4.93 8.56 18.25
N PRO A 258 5.56 7.62 17.53
CA PRO A 258 6.15 7.90 16.21
C PRO A 258 5.12 8.34 15.17
N ASN A 259 3.90 7.79 15.19
CA ASN A 259 2.86 8.24 14.27
C ASN A 259 2.39 9.66 14.60
N THR A 260 2.15 9.98 15.85
CA THR A 260 1.80 11.34 16.27
C THR A 260 2.84 12.34 15.80
N ALA A 261 4.12 12.07 16.06
CA ALA A 261 5.21 12.93 15.63
C ALA A 261 5.35 13.00 14.09
N PHE A 262 5.09 11.92 13.36
CA PHE A 262 5.05 11.91 11.89
C PHE A 262 3.91 12.79 11.36
N MET A 263 2.70 12.65 11.90
CA MET A 263 1.52 13.43 11.52
C MET A 263 1.72 14.93 11.79
N GLU A 264 2.28 15.29 12.96
CA GLU A 264 2.61 16.68 13.31
C GLU A 264 3.57 17.31 12.31
N ARG A 265 4.66 16.62 11.95
CA ARG A 265 5.62 17.10 10.96
C ARG A 265 5.02 17.20 9.57
N TYR A 266 4.18 16.23 9.18
CA TYR A 266 3.51 16.22 7.89
C TYR A 266 2.56 17.44 7.77
N TRP A 267 1.68 17.65 8.75
CA TRP A 267 0.76 18.78 8.72
C TRP A 267 1.47 20.14 8.85
N SER A 268 2.56 20.20 9.61
CA SER A 268 3.41 21.41 9.68
C SER A 268 4.06 21.74 8.35
N SER A 269 4.41 20.73 7.55
CA SER A 269 5.10 20.92 6.26
C SER A 269 4.15 21.22 5.11
N PHE A 270 2.95 20.63 5.10
CA PHE A 270 2.05 20.67 3.94
C PHE A 270 0.70 21.34 4.22
N GLY A 271 0.42 21.71 5.47
CA GLY A 271 -0.82 22.36 5.88
C GLY A 271 -1.98 21.38 6.10
N SER A 272 -3.04 21.87 6.73
CA SER A 272 -4.22 21.08 7.14
C SER A 272 -5.07 20.56 5.97
N TYR A 273 -4.91 21.10 4.78
CA TYR A 273 -5.63 20.67 3.57
C TYR A 273 -4.83 19.67 2.72
N ALA A 274 -3.65 19.31 3.15
CA ALA A 274 -2.88 18.27 2.46
C ALA A 274 -3.62 16.91 2.52
N PRO A 275 -3.42 16.02 1.52
CA PRO A 275 -3.96 14.67 1.58
C PRO A 275 -3.51 13.94 2.84
N ILE A 276 -4.42 13.20 3.49
CA ILE A 276 -4.09 12.36 4.65
C ILE A 276 -2.92 11.42 4.32
N PRO A 277 -1.88 11.33 5.13
CA PRO A 277 -0.82 10.34 4.95
C PRO A 277 -1.37 8.94 5.29
N ASN A 278 -1.97 8.33 4.30
CA ASN A 278 -2.54 6.99 4.37
C ASN A 278 -1.45 5.91 4.42
N PHE A 279 -1.85 4.65 4.38
CA PHE A 279 -0.93 3.51 4.36
C PHE A 279 0.16 3.63 3.27
N TYR A 280 -0.21 4.02 2.04
CA TYR A 280 0.74 4.13 0.92
C TYR A 280 1.67 5.33 1.07
N GLY A 281 1.15 6.46 1.55
CA GLY A 281 1.97 7.64 1.85
C GLY A 281 3.00 7.35 2.94
N GLN A 282 2.55 6.77 4.05
CA GLN A 282 3.43 6.39 5.15
C GLN A 282 4.49 5.34 4.70
N SER A 283 4.12 4.40 3.82
CA SER A 283 5.07 3.44 3.25
C SER A 283 6.12 4.11 2.36
N CYS A 284 5.76 5.17 1.62
CA CYS A 284 6.72 5.97 0.84
C CYS A 284 7.70 6.72 1.74
N TYR A 285 7.23 7.29 2.87
CA TYR A 285 8.12 7.87 3.88
C TYR A 285 9.14 6.84 4.38
N GLU A 286 8.69 5.62 4.70
CA GLU A 286 9.59 4.53 5.11
C GLU A 286 10.54 4.11 3.98
N GLY A 287 10.08 4.04 2.75
CA GLY A 287 10.91 3.70 1.59
C GLY A 287 12.07 4.69 1.40
N ILE A 288 11.79 5.99 1.53
CA ILE A 288 12.82 7.03 1.51
C ILE A 288 13.74 6.86 2.72
N SER A 289 13.19 6.74 3.93
CA SER A 289 13.99 6.58 5.14
C SER A 289 14.88 5.33 5.10
N PHE A 290 14.39 4.22 4.52
CA PHE A 290 15.20 3.01 4.28
C PHE A 290 16.34 3.27 3.31
N SER A 291 16.08 3.98 2.19
CA SER A 291 17.12 4.36 1.24
C SER A 291 18.23 5.19 1.90
N LEU A 292 17.85 6.13 2.77
CA LEU A 292 18.78 6.96 3.54
C LEU A 292 19.58 6.12 4.54
N GLY A 293 18.93 5.22 5.27
CA GLY A 293 19.59 4.27 6.18
C GLY A 293 20.59 3.37 5.45
N LEU A 294 20.25 2.94 4.24
CA LEU A 294 21.14 2.14 3.38
C LEU A 294 22.38 2.93 2.96
N LEU A 295 22.21 4.17 2.50
CA LEU A 295 23.31 5.09 2.15
C LEU A 295 24.21 5.39 3.34
N GLN A 296 23.62 5.58 4.52
CA GLN A 296 24.35 5.87 5.75
C GLN A 296 25.12 4.63 6.23
N MET A 297 24.49 3.45 6.24
CA MET A 297 25.12 2.20 6.64
C MET A 297 26.29 1.83 5.71
N GLY A 298 26.08 1.97 4.40
CA GLY A 298 27.09 1.66 3.39
C GLY A 298 28.23 2.66 3.31
N ASN A 299 28.04 3.84 3.86
CA ASN A 299 28.95 4.97 3.72
C ASN A 299 29.40 5.23 2.26
N THR A 300 28.50 4.98 1.31
CA THR A 300 28.75 5.06 -0.14
C THR A 300 27.48 5.47 -0.88
N THR A 301 27.65 5.99 -2.09
CA THR A 301 26.58 6.21 -3.08
C THR A 301 26.67 5.20 -4.24
N ASP A 302 27.67 4.33 -4.25
CA ASP A 302 27.82 3.27 -5.24
C ASP A 302 26.70 2.22 -5.08
N PRO A 303 25.77 2.11 -6.04
CA PRO A 303 24.63 1.22 -5.92
C PRO A 303 25.03 -0.26 -5.75
N GLN A 304 26.11 -0.69 -6.38
CA GLN A 304 26.55 -2.07 -6.29
C GLN A 304 27.03 -2.44 -4.89
N ARG A 305 27.73 -1.52 -4.22
CA ARG A 305 28.12 -1.72 -2.82
C ARG A 305 26.89 -1.71 -1.90
N LEU A 306 25.89 -0.86 -2.17
CA LEU A 306 24.66 -0.82 -1.38
C LEU A 306 23.90 -2.15 -1.46
N LEU A 307 23.86 -2.82 -2.62
CA LEU A 307 23.17 -4.09 -2.82
C LEU A 307 23.76 -5.26 -2.02
N HIS A 308 25.02 -5.18 -1.60
CA HIS A 308 25.68 -6.20 -0.81
C HIS A 308 25.51 -6.02 0.72
N LEU A 309 24.83 -4.96 1.15
CA LEU A 309 24.60 -4.73 2.57
C LEU A 309 23.54 -5.68 3.15
N PRO A 310 23.60 -6.00 4.45
CA PRO A 310 22.57 -6.80 5.10
C PRO A 310 21.28 -6.01 5.25
N MET A 311 20.39 -6.07 4.25
CA MET A 311 19.16 -5.29 4.12
C MET A 311 18.27 -5.35 5.37
N ASN A 312 18.23 -6.51 6.05
CA ASN A 312 17.46 -6.72 7.27
C ASN A 312 18.01 -5.98 8.51
N GLN A 313 19.22 -5.44 8.44
CA GLN A 313 19.86 -4.68 9.52
C GLN A 313 19.81 -3.16 9.28
N VAL A 314 19.42 -2.73 8.10
CA VAL A 314 19.28 -1.30 7.78
C VAL A 314 18.23 -0.68 8.68
N ALA A 315 18.66 0.27 9.52
CA ALA A 315 17.75 1.03 10.38
C ALA A 315 17.09 2.17 9.60
N TYR A 316 15.79 2.32 9.76
CA TYR A 316 15.01 3.39 9.12
C TYR A 316 13.92 3.93 10.03
N ARG A 317 13.50 5.17 9.82
CA ARG A 317 12.40 5.79 10.56
C ARG A 317 11.07 5.19 10.14
N SER A 318 10.18 4.97 11.10
CA SER A 318 8.85 4.41 10.91
C SER A 318 7.83 5.08 11.81
N ALA A 319 6.61 5.22 11.31
CA ALA A 319 5.43 5.64 12.07
C ALA A 319 4.59 4.45 12.57
N ARG A 320 4.88 3.22 12.13
CA ARG A 320 4.06 2.02 12.41
C ARG A 320 4.27 1.40 13.78
N PHE A 321 5.38 1.66 14.42
CA PHE A 321 5.80 1.01 15.66
C PHE A 321 5.79 1.98 16.83
N ASP A 322 5.93 1.44 18.04
CA ASP A 322 6.07 2.25 19.27
C ASP A 322 7.47 2.90 19.38
N THR A 323 8.39 2.50 18.54
CA THR A 323 9.74 3.09 18.40
C THR A 323 9.89 3.78 17.07
N SER A 324 10.60 4.91 17.05
CA SER A 324 10.80 5.72 15.82
C SER A 324 11.72 5.07 14.79
N MET A 325 12.48 4.03 15.18
CA MET A 325 13.39 3.30 14.29
C MET A 325 12.94 1.85 14.14
N SER A 326 13.09 1.32 12.93
CA SER A 326 12.76 -0.04 12.56
C SER A 326 13.81 -0.65 11.63
N ASN A 327 13.67 -1.92 11.30
CA ASN A 327 14.39 -2.61 10.24
C ASN A 327 13.50 -3.67 9.58
N LEU A 328 13.91 -4.24 8.47
CA LEU A 328 13.09 -5.20 7.71
C LEU A 328 12.91 -6.56 8.43
N ALA A 329 13.70 -6.88 9.45
CA ALA A 329 13.50 -8.08 10.26
C ALA A 329 12.31 -7.97 11.22
N ARG A 330 11.84 -6.75 11.48
CA ARG A 330 10.73 -6.51 12.40
C ARG A 330 9.40 -6.87 11.75
N ARG A 331 8.63 -7.70 12.45
CA ARG A 331 7.27 -8.04 11.99
C ARG A 331 6.38 -6.80 12.05
N LEU A 332 5.71 -6.52 10.94
CA LEU A 332 4.75 -5.41 10.86
C LEU A 332 3.49 -5.72 11.68
N PRO A 333 2.90 -4.75 12.39
CA PRO A 333 1.59 -4.94 13.01
C PRO A 333 0.53 -5.10 11.93
N VAL A 334 -0.52 -5.85 12.22
CA VAL A 334 -1.74 -5.89 11.39
C VAL A 334 -2.87 -5.29 12.22
N TYR A 335 -3.51 -4.29 11.67
CA TYR A 335 -4.68 -3.65 12.25
C TYR A 335 -5.92 -4.01 11.45
N ILE A 336 -7.04 -4.19 12.15
CA ILE A 336 -8.37 -4.16 11.55
C ILE A 336 -9.03 -2.88 12.03
N ALA A 337 -9.63 -2.15 11.11
CA ALA A 337 -10.29 -0.88 11.42
C ALA A 337 -11.63 -0.78 10.70
N GLU A 338 -12.57 -0.10 11.32
CA GLU A 338 -13.92 0.18 10.80
C GLU A 338 -13.94 1.59 10.22
N ALA A 339 -14.62 1.76 9.08
CA ALA A 339 -14.82 3.07 8.48
C ALA A 339 -15.64 3.98 9.41
N ASP A 340 -15.11 5.17 9.71
CA ASP A 340 -15.72 6.16 10.59
C ASP A 340 -15.55 7.56 9.96
N GLY A 341 -16.54 7.98 9.17
CA GLY A 341 -16.45 9.21 8.39
C GLY A 341 -15.26 9.16 7.42
N MET A 342 -14.40 10.18 7.44
CA MET A 342 -13.21 10.27 6.59
C MET A 342 -11.98 9.57 7.18
N SER A 343 -12.15 8.75 8.22
CA SER A 343 -11.08 8.06 8.93
C SER A 343 -11.43 6.59 9.17
N PHE A 344 -10.51 5.88 9.78
CA PHE A 344 -10.71 4.52 10.26
C PHE A 344 -10.55 4.47 11.78
N ALA A 345 -11.52 3.86 12.46
CA ALA A 345 -11.41 3.51 13.87
C ALA A 345 -10.74 2.14 14.01
N ILE A 346 -9.52 2.08 14.58
CA ILE A 346 -8.80 0.82 14.80
C ILE A 346 -9.53 0.04 15.90
N ILE A 347 -9.97 -1.19 15.59
CA ILE A 347 -10.78 -2.05 16.46
C ILE A 347 -10.07 -3.35 16.85
N ALA A 348 -9.03 -3.74 16.13
CA ALA A 348 -8.18 -4.88 16.51
C ALA A 348 -6.74 -4.69 16.04
N ARG A 349 -5.79 -5.36 16.76
CA ARG A 349 -4.34 -5.39 16.43
C ARG A 349 -3.81 -6.81 16.63
N PHE A 350 -2.99 -7.27 15.69
CA PHE A 350 -2.35 -8.59 15.66
C PHE A 350 -0.84 -8.48 15.47
#